data_0b07cebcf774e3b2addd5c37ef07ff85
#
_entry.id   0b07cebcf774e3b2addd5c37ef07ff85
#
_cell.length_a   1.000
_cell.length_b   1.000
_cell.length_c   1.000
_cell.angle_alpha   90.00
_cell.angle_beta   90.00
_cell.angle_gamma   90.00
#
_symmetry.space_group_name_H-M   'P 1'
#
loop_
_entity.id
_entity.type
_entity.pdbx_description
1 polymer ?
#
loop_
_entity_poly.entity_id
_entity_poly.type
_entity_poly.pdbx_seq_one_letter_code
_entity_poly.pdbx_strand_id
1 'polypeptide(L)'
;MTILLAEDEPDVQLIARLSLKKAGFTVVTAGNGVEALERVAAERPDVILLDWMMPDMDGFETCRRLKADPATAGIPVIFLTARVQEAEVARAMALGAAGCIGKPFDALTLGQRVLEFVAG
;
A
#
# COMPACT_ATOMS: atom_id res chain seq x y z
N MET A 1 -2.84 14.20 -4.85
CA MET A 1 -2.84 13.24 -3.73
C MET A 1 -1.54 12.46 -3.74
N THR A 2 -0.93 12.30 -2.59
CA THR A 2 0.34 11.58 -2.44
C THR A 2 0.10 10.15 -1.96
N ILE A 3 0.72 9.20 -2.63
CA ILE A 3 0.65 7.79 -2.27
C ILE A 3 2.05 7.26 -1.93
N LEU A 4 2.14 6.48 -0.84
CA LEU A 4 3.33 5.68 -0.58
C LEU A 4 3.13 4.29 -1.19
N LEU A 5 4.06 3.88 -2.03
CA LEU A 5 4.09 2.56 -2.64
C LEU A 5 5.22 1.77 -2.01
N ALA A 6 4.89 0.78 -1.19
CA ALA A 6 5.86 -0.12 -0.58
C ALA A 6 5.86 -1.45 -1.30
N GLU A 7 6.90 -1.71 -2.07
CA GLU A 7 7.06 -2.91 -2.90
C GLU A 7 8.55 -3.19 -3.08
N ASP A 8 8.98 -4.42 -2.80
CA ASP A 8 10.39 -4.79 -2.86
C ASP A 8 10.87 -5.25 -4.25
N GLU A 9 9.98 -5.71 -5.11
CA GLU A 9 10.35 -6.13 -6.47
C GLU A 9 10.46 -4.93 -7.40
N PRO A 10 11.66 -4.65 -7.97
CA PRO A 10 11.87 -3.45 -8.78
C PRO A 10 10.94 -3.34 -9.99
N ASP A 11 10.67 -4.44 -10.68
CA ASP A 11 9.81 -4.42 -11.87
C ASP A 11 8.35 -4.10 -11.50
N VAL A 12 7.86 -4.72 -10.43
CA VAL A 12 6.50 -4.47 -9.95
C VAL A 12 6.37 -3.04 -9.44
N GLN A 13 7.38 -2.56 -8.69
CA GLN A 13 7.41 -1.20 -8.20
C GLN A 13 7.37 -0.19 -9.36
N LEU A 14 8.15 -0.42 -10.41
CA LEU A 14 8.18 0.48 -11.57
C LEU A 14 6.82 0.55 -12.26
N ILE A 15 6.21 -0.60 -12.53
CA ILE A 15 4.92 -0.67 -13.22
C ILE A 15 3.83 0.01 -12.38
N ALA A 16 3.79 -0.30 -11.08
CA ALA A 16 2.81 0.30 -10.17
C ALA A 16 3.01 1.83 -10.07
N ARG A 17 4.27 2.27 -9.94
CA ARG A 17 4.59 3.70 -9.86
C ARG A 17 4.12 4.46 -11.09
N LEU A 18 4.37 3.92 -12.28
CA LEU A 18 3.95 4.56 -13.53
C LEU A 18 2.44 4.63 -13.64
N SER A 19 1.75 3.54 -13.27
CA SER A 19 0.29 3.50 -13.27
C SER A 19 -0.31 4.54 -12.33
N LEU A 20 0.25 4.63 -11.11
CA LEU A 20 -0.24 5.58 -10.12
C LEU A 20 0.02 7.02 -10.53
N LYS A 21 1.18 7.31 -11.11
CA LYS A 21 1.49 8.64 -11.64
C LYS A 21 0.53 9.05 -12.74
N LYS A 22 0.21 8.12 -13.63
CA LYS A 22 -0.74 8.37 -14.72
C LYS A 22 -2.14 8.70 -14.19
N ALA A 23 -2.51 8.15 -13.04
CA ALA A 23 -3.79 8.43 -12.39
C ALA A 23 -3.79 9.75 -11.61
N GLY A 24 -2.67 10.46 -11.57
CA GLY A 24 -2.57 11.76 -10.92
C GLY A 24 -1.93 11.77 -9.55
N PHE A 25 -1.42 10.64 -9.08
CA PHE A 25 -0.74 10.58 -7.78
C PHE A 25 0.69 11.11 -7.85
N THR A 26 1.12 11.75 -6.76
CA THR A 26 2.54 11.93 -6.47
C THR A 26 2.98 10.68 -5.72
N VAL A 27 3.95 9.94 -6.27
CA VAL A 27 4.33 8.64 -5.74
C VAL A 27 5.64 8.72 -4.97
N VAL A 28 5.63 8.24 -3.72
CA VAL A 28 6.80 8.02 -2.89
C VAL A 28 6.97 6.52 -2.76
N THR A 29 8.18 6.01 -2.95
CA THR A 29 8.42 4.56 -2.94
C THR A 29 9.23 4.12 -1.73
N ALA A 30 9.00 2.88 -1.30
CA ALA A 30 9.77 2.20 -0.27
C ALA A 30 9.98 0.75 -0.67
N GLY A 31 11.14 0.18 -0.34
CA GLY A 31 11.48 -1.19 -0.73
C GLY A 31 11.25 -2.23 0.36
N ASN A 32 10.90 -1.81 1.57
CA ASN A 32 10.60 -2.71 2.68
C ASN A 32 9.76 -1.99 3.72
N GLY A 33 9.32 -2.72 4.75
CA GLY A 33 8.45 -2.17 5.78
C GLY A 33 9.11 -1.11 6.66
N VAL A 34 10.39 -1.26 6.97
CA VAL A 34 11.13 -0.28 7.77
C VAL A 34 11.20 1.05 7.03
N GLU A 35 11.60 1.01 5.76
CA GLU A 35 11.65 2.20 4.91
C GLU A 35 10.26 2.81 4.74
N ALA A 36 9.23 1.97 4.63
CA ALA A 36 7.85 2.44 4.52
C ALA A 36 7.45 3.29 5.73
N LEU A 37 7.76 2.83 6.94
CA LEU A 37 7.47 3.59 8.16
C LEU A 37 8.21 4.93 8.18
N GLU A 38 9.47 4.94 7.77
CA GLU A 38 10.27 6.16 7.70
C GLU A 38 9.68 7.16 6.69
N ARG A 39 9.30 6.66 5.51
CA ARG A 39 8.71 7.50 4.46
C ARG A 39 7.35 8.06 4.85
N VAL A 40 6.51 7.26 5.52
CA VAL A 40 5.21 7.75 6.00
C VAL A 40 5.40 8.89 6.99
N ALA A 41 6.36 8.75 7.92
CA ALA A 41 6.63 9.79 8.90
C ALA A 41 7.13 11.08 8.25
N ALA A 42 7.97 10.97 7.21
CA ALA A 42 8.57 12.13 6.53
C ALA A 42 7.61 12.79 5.55
N GLU A 43 6.89 12.01 4.76
CA GLU A 43 6.11 12.51 3.63
C GLU A 43 4.61 12.66 3.91
N ARG A 44 4.11 12.01 4.94
CA ARG A 44 2.69 12.03 5.34
C ARG A 44 1.76 11.82 4.14
N PRO A 45 1.81 10.66 3.49
CA PRO A 45 0.98 10.40 2.30
C PRO A 45 -0.51 10.37 2.64
N ASP A 46 -1.33 10.54 1.61
CA ASP A 46 -2.78 10.46 1.74
C ASP A 46 -3.30 9.03 1.72
N VAL A 47 -2.52 8.10 1.15
CA VAL A 47 -2.86 6.69 1.04
C VAL A 47 -1.58 5.87 0.95
N ILE A 48 -1.64 4.62 1.43
CA ILE A 48 -0.52 3.69 1.41
C ILE A 48 -0.92 2.44 0.65
N LEU A 49 -0.16 2.10 -0.40
CA LEU A 49 -0.28 0.83 -1.12
C LEU A 49 0.88 -0.04 -0.67
N LEU A 50 0.60 -1.15 -0.02
CA LEU A 50 1.56 -1.89 0.77
C LEU A 50 1.61 -3.35 0.34
N ASP A 51 2.77 -3.80 -0.15
CA ASP A 51 2.96 -5.20 -0.47
C ASP A 51 2.86 -6.05 0.80
N TRP A 52 2.19 -7.17 0.68
CA TRP A 52 2.00 -8.12 1.77
C TRP A 52 3.31 -8.76 2.21
N MET A 53 4.15 -9.16 1.24
CA MET A 53 5.41 -9.86 1.52
C MET A 53 6.60 -9.01 1.13
N MET A 54 7.34 -8.55 2.14
CA MET A 54 8.55 -7.74 1.96
C MET A 54 9.64 -8.24 2.91
N PRO A 55 10.93 -8.00 2.58
CA PRO A 55 12.02 -8.33 3.50
C PRO A 55 12.02 -7.42 4.73
N ASP A 56 12.70 -7.85 5.77
CA ASP A 56 12.94 -7.15 7.04
C ASP A 56 11.67 -7.01 7.89
N MET A 57 10.64 -6.40 7.36
CA MET A 57 9.35 -6.27 8.02
C MET A 57 8.24 -6.45 6.99
N ASP A 58 7.39 -7.45 7.18
CA ASP A 58 6.31 -7.73 6.23
C ASP A 58 5.20 -6.68 6.28
N GLY A 59 4.27 -6.77 5.32
CA GLY A 59 3.19 -5.81 5.21
C GLY A 59 2.22 -5.82 6.38
N PHE A 60 1.97 -6.97 6.99
CA PHE A 60 1.09 -7.06 8.15
C PHE A 60 1.66 -6.31 9.35
N GLU A 61 2.93 -6.53 9.67
CA GLU A 61 3.59 -5.85 10.78
C GLU A 61 3.67 -4.35 10.52
N THR A 62 3.99 -3.97 9.28
CA THR A 62 4.02 -2.56 8.88
C THR A 62 2.66 -1.90 9.10
N CYS A 63 1.59 -2.54 8.64
CA CYS A 63 0.22 -2.03 8.82
C CYS A 63 -0.14 -1.94 10.31
N ARG A 64 0.21 -2.96 11.08
CA ARG A 64 -0.07 -2.98 12.52
C ARG A 64 0.56 -1.76 13.21
N ARG A 65 1.81 -1.46 12.88
CA ARG A 65 2.53 -0.31 13.46
C ARG A 65 1.93 1.02 13.02
N LEU A 66 1.55 1.13 11.75
CA LEU A 66 0.90 2.35 11.24
C LEU A 66 -0.42 2.61 11.96
N LYS A 67 -1.22 1.57 12.18
CA LYS A 67 -2.52 1.69 12.83
C LYS A 67 -2.41 1.88 14.35
N ALA A 68 -1.30 1.48 14.95
CA ALA A 68 -1.06 1.70 16.38
C ALA A 68 -0.58 3.12 16.71
N ASP A 69 -0.08 3.87 15.73
CA ASP A 69 0.40 5.23 15.91
C ASP A 69 -0.73 6.22 15.56
N PRO A 70 -1.16 7.06 16.51
CA PRO A 70 -2.21 8.04 16.24
C PRO A 70 -1.89 9.00 15.09
N ALA A 71 -0.62 9.28 14.84
CA ALA A 71 -0.20 10.17 13.76
C ALA A 71 -0.45 9.58 12.37
N THR A 72 -0.52 8.25 12.25
CA THR A 72 -0.65 7.55 10.97
C THR A 72 -1.89 6.67 10.87
N ALA A 73 -2.57 6.43 11.99
CA ALA A 73 -3.72 5.50 12.04
C ALA A 73 -4.85 5.87 11.07
N GLY A 74 -5.02 7.15 10.77
CA GLY A 74 -6.06 7.63 9.86
C GLY A 74 -5.73 7.49 8.37
N ILE A 75 -4.51 7.12 8.01
CA ILE A 75 -4.12 6.98 6.61
C ILE A 75 -4.63 5.63 6.08
N PRO A 76 -5.43 5.61 5.01
CA PRO A 76 -5.92 4.34 4.44
C PRO A 76 -4.76 3.49 3.92
N VAL A 77 -4.78 2.21 4.27
CA VAL A 77 -3.80 1.22 3.81
C VAL A 77 -4.50 0.23 2.90
N ILE A 78 -3.97 0.04 1.71
CA ILE A 78 -4.45 -0.95 0.74
C ILE A 78 -3.33 -1.96 0.53
N PHE A 79 -3.62 -3.25 0.75
CA PHE A 79 -2.63 -4.29 0.51
C PHE A 79 -2.56 -4.67 -0.96
N LEU A 80 -1.34 -4.89 -1.44
CA LEU A 80 -1.05 -5.44 -2.76
C LEU A 80 -0.55 -6.87 -2.53
N THR A 81 -1.28 -7.88 -2.99
CA THR A 81 -1.01 -9.27 -2.60
C THR A 81 -1.20 -10.25 -3.74
N ALA A 82 -0.35 -11.29 -3.80
CA ALA A 82 -0.53 -12.42 -4.72
C ALA A 82 -1.65 -13.36 -4.24
N ARG A 83 -2.16 -13.20 -3.01
CA ARG A 83 -3.17 -14.06 -2.42
C ARG A 83 -4.39 -13.26 -1.97
N VAL A 84 -5.41 -13.22 -2.83
CA VAL A 84 -6.68 -12.55 -2.50
C VAL A 84 -7.68 -13.61 -2.06
N GLN A 85 -7.32 -14.38 -1.03
CA GLN A 85 -8.20 -15.38 -0.45
C GLN A 85 -8.95 -14.78 0.74
N GLU A 86 -10.09 -15.35 1.06
CA GLU A 86 -10.97 -14.84 2.10
C GLU A 86 -10.27 -14.67 3.46
N ALA A 87 -9.47 -15.66 3.85
CA ALA A 87 -8.76 -15.62 5.13
C ALA A 87 -7.73 -14.48 5.21
N GLU A 88 -6.99 -14.25 4.13
CA GLU A 88 -6.00 -13.18 4.06
C GLU A 88 -6.66 -11.81 4.01
N VAL A 89 -7.74 -11.68 3.25
CA VAL A 89 -8.50 -10.42 3.20
C VAL A 89 -9.08 -10.11 4.58
N ALA A 90 -9.64 -11.11 5.26
CA ALA A 90 -10.18 -10.93 6.61
C ALA A 90 -9.09 -10.49 7.58
N ARG A 91 -7.88 -11.06 7.49
CA ARG A 91 -6.75 -10.66 8.33
C ARG A 91 -6.35 -9.20 8.08
N ALA A 92 -6.29 -8.80 6.81
CA ALA A 92 -5.98 -7.42 6.44
C ALA A 92 -7.02 -6.45 6.99
N MET A 93 -8.30 -6.77 6.84
CA MET A 93 -9.38 -5.92 7.34
C MET A 93 -9.38 -5.83 8.86
N ALA A 94 -9.05 -6.94 9.55
CA ALA A 94 -8.93 -6.96 11.01
C ALA A 94 -7.80 -6.04 11.52
N LEU A 95 -6.78 -5.81 10.70
CA LEU A 95 -5.70 -4.87 11.00
C LEU A 95 -6.06 -3.42 10.69
N GLY A 96 -7.23 -3.18 10.13
CA GLY A 96 -7.68 -1.83 9.79
C GLY A 96 -7.39 -1.40 8.37
N ALA A 97 -7.03 -2.32 7.47
CA ALA A 97 -6.81 -1.99 6.07
C ALA A 97 -8.11 -1.56 5.39
N ALA A 98 -8.00 -0.69 4.38
CA ALA A 98 -9.15 -0.26 3.58
C ALA A 98 -9.53 -1.30 2.53
N GLY A 99 -8.57 -2.13 2.09
CA GLY A 99 -8.85 -3.17 1.11
C GLY A 99 -7.60 -3.89 0.63
N CYS A 100 -7.78 -4.76 -0.36
CA CYS A 100 -6.72 -5.53 -0.98
C CYS A 100 -6.85 -5.48 -2.50
N ILE A 101 -5.72 -5.44 -3.19
CA ILE A 101 -5.65 -5.55 -4.65
C ILE A 101 -4.76 -6.74 -4.98
N GLY A 102 -5.23 -7.62 -5.86
CA GLY A 102 -4.49 -8.84 -6.23
C GLY A 102 -3.37 -8.58 -7.22
N LYS A 103 -2.31 -9.38 -7.11
CA LYS A 103 -1.24 -9.47 -8.10
C LYS A 103 -1.46 -10.73 -8.94
N PRO A 104 -1.21 -10.70 -10.23
CA PRO A 104 -0.85 -9.52 -11.01
C PRO A 104 -2.02 -8.54 -11.15
N PHE A 105 -1.71 -7.27 -11.06
CA PHE A 105 -2.73 -6.22 -11.25
C PHE A 105 -2.68 -5.70 -12.70
N ASP A 106 -3.77 -5.09 -13.13
CA ASP A 106 -3.82 -4.42 -14.42
C ASP A 106 -3.23 -3.01 -14.26
N ALA A 107 -2.11 -2.76 -14.92
CA ALA A 107 -1.42 -1.47 -14.85
C ALA A 107 -2.28 -0.31 -15.37
N LEU A 108 -3.27 -0.58 -16.24
CA LEU A 108 -4.14 0.45 -16.77
C LEU A 108 -5.21 0.89 -15.75
N THR A 109 -5.54 0.05 -14.79
CA THR A 109 -6.63 0.30 -13.84
C THR A 109 -6.20 0.43 -12.39
N LEU A 110 -4.93 0.16 -12.07
CA LEU A 110 -4.45 0.17 -10.68
C LEU A 110 -4.74 1.49 -9.98
N GLY A 111 -4.37 2.61 -10.59
CA GLY A 111 -4.59 3.93 -10.01
C GLY A 111 -6.07 4.21 -9.75
N GLN A 112 -6.93 3.84 -10.69
CA GLN A 112 -8.37 4.00 -10.54
C GLN A 112 -8.92 3.16 -9.39
N ARG A 113 -8.44 1.93 -9.25
CA ARG A 113 -8.86 1.04 -8.15
C ARG A 113 -8.46 1.60 -6.79
N VAL A 114 -7.26 2.16 -6.70
CA VAL A 114 -6.82 2.82 -5.46
C VAL A 114 -7.74 3.99 -5.13
N LEU A 115 -8.07 4.82 -6.11
CA LEU A 115 -8.98 5.95 -5.91
C LEU A 115 -10.36 5.49 -5.40
N GLU A 116 -10.87 4.38 -5.91
CA GLU A 116 -12.15 3.82 -5.45
C GLU A 116 -12.12 3.47 -3.97
N PHE A 117 -11.02 2.91 -3.48
CA PHE A 117 -10.89 2.57 -2.05
C PHE A 117 -10.84 3.80 -1.15
N VAL A 118 -10.20 4.88 -1.59
CA VAL A 118 -10.08 6.10 -0.75
C VAL A 118 -11.29 7.02 -0.89
N ALA A 119 -11.98 6.98 -1.99
CA ALA A 119 -13.17 7.82 -2.22
C ALA A 119 -14.42 7.23 -1.57
N GLY A 120 -14.39 5.92 -1.36
CA GLY A 120 -15.51 5.22 -0.77
C GLY A 120 -15.49 5.26 0.71
#